data_131ea7e5de76092aac35ce154a10051e
#
_entry.id   131ea7e5de76092aac35ce154a10051e
#
_cell.length_a   1.000
_cell.length_b   1.000
_cell.length_c   1.000
_cell.angle_alpha   90.00
_cell.angle_beta   90.00
_cell.angle_gamma   90.00
#
_symmetry.space_group_name_H-M   'P 1'
#
loop_
_entity.id
_entity.type
_entity.pdbx_description
1 polymer ?
#
loop_
_entity_poly.entity_id
_entity_poly.type
_entity_poly.pdbx_seq_one_letter_code
_entity_poly.pdbx_strand_id
1 'polypeptide(L)'
;MMPNRAVFCYNPAMDDQAIDAAMARGLHADAVRTHPLVGWIVMKDPPDYPDRFVARLVTSAASPYVLVADTLAEVQAALPHGLKRSARQPADLPDVIEVWFAE
;
A
#
# COMPACT_ATOMS: atom_id res chain seq x y z
N MET A 1 -4.85 23.20 -4.50
CA MET A 1 -4.95 22.60 -4.14
C MET A 1 -5.39 21.74 -4.05
N MET A 2 -5.41 21.19 -3.75
CA MET A 2 -5.67 20.23 -3.66
C MET A 2 -6.30 19.58 -3.25
N PRO A 3 -6.51 19.14 -3.34
CA PRO A 3 -7.20 18.39 -3.04
C PRO A 3 -7.32 17.51 -2.31
N ASN A 4 -7.74 17.08 -2.16
CA ASN A 4 -7.97 16.23 -1.60
C ASN A 4 -7.80 15.10 -1.72
N ARG A 5 -7.39 14.69 -1.55
CA ARG A 5 -7.20 13.62 -1.64
C ARG A 5 -7.62 12.80 -0.88
N ALA A 6 -7.94 12.39 -1.04
CA ALA A 6 -8.64 11.39 -0.53
C ALA A 6 -8.14 10.80 0.64
N VAL A 7 -8.72 9.76 1.00
CA VAL A 7 -8.40 9.01 2.12
C VAL A 7 -6.97 8.64 2.23
N PHE A 8 -6.34 8.37 1.12
CA PHE A 8 -4.95 7.94 1.10
C PHE A 8 -4.05 9.14 0.85
N CYS A 9 -3.07 9.28 1.73
CA CYS A 9 -2.08 10.34 1.59
C CYS A 9 -0.89 9.83 0.83
N TYR A 10 -0.52 10.55 -0.20
CA TYR A 10 0.71 10.28 -0.92
C TYR A 10 1.53 11.56 -0.97
N ASN A 11 2.75 11.49 -0.51
CA ASN A 11 3.65 12.63 -0.53
C ASN A 11 4.80 12.34 -1.50
N PRO A 12 4.79 12.91 -2.70
CA PRO A 12 5.85 12.64 -3.68
C PRO A 12 7.22 13.12 -3.28
N ALA A 13 7.32 14.00 -2.27
CA ALA A 13 8.60 14.44 -1.75
C ALA A 13 9.22 13.44 -0.77
N MET A 14 8.45 12.43 -0.35
CA MET A 14 8.93 11.42 0.60
C MET A 14 9.48 10.24 -0.18
N ASP A 15 10.74 9.89 0.07
CA ASP A 15 11.37 8.75 -0.59
C ASP A 15 10.75 7.45 -0.13
N ASP A 16 10.53 6.54 -1.07
CA ASP A 16 10.03 5.21 -0.73
C ASP A 16 11.08 4.42 0.03
N GLN A 17 10.60 3.58 0.95
CA GLN A 17 11.45 2.66 1.69
C GLN A 17 10.93 1.25 1.46
N ALA A 18 11.71 0.44 0.76
CA ALA A 18 11.37 -0.95 0.53
C ALA A 18 11.53 -1.73 1.84
N ILE A 19 10.52 -2.52 2.17
CA ILE A 19 10.48 -3.30 3.40
C ILE A 19 10.23 -4.77 3.07
N ASP A 20 10.52 -5.64 4.03
CA ASP A 20 10.23 -7.07 3.89
C ASP A 20 8.92 -7.43 4.63
N ALA A 21 8.54 -8.70 4.54
CA ALA A 21 7.30 -9.17 5.14
C ALA A 21 7.28 -8.98 6.67
N ALA A 22 8.41 -9.19 7.32
CA ALA A 22 8.49 -9.03 8.77
C ALA A 22 8.29 -7.58 9.18
N MET A 23 8.91 -6.65 8.47
CA MET A 23 8.71 -5.23 8.72
C MET A 23 7.28 -4.81 8.41
N ALA A 24 6.71 -5.36 7.34
CA ALA A 24 5.33 -5.05 6.99
C ALA A 24 4.37 -5.43 8.12
N ARG A 25 4.57 -6.57 8.74
CA ARG A 25 3.73 -7.00 9.86
C ARG A 25 3.85 -6.04 11.04
N GLY A 26 5.07 -5.63 11.39
CA GLY A 26 5.29 -4.72 12.49
C GLY A 26 4.71 -3.34 12.25
N LEU A 27 4.95 -2.81 11.06
CA LEU A 27 4.42 -1.50 10.68
C LEU A 27 2.91 -1.49 10.62
N HIS A 28 2.33 -2.57 10.09
CA HIS A 28 0.87 -2.71 10.02
C HIS A 28 0.26 -2.75 11.41
N ALA A 29 0.81 -3.55 12.31
CA ALA A 29 0.30 -3.65 13.68
C ALA A 29 0.36 -2.30 14.39
N ASP A 30 1.44 -1.55 14.18
CA ASP A 30 1.59 -0.23 14.77
C ASP A 30 0.58 0.75 14.16
N ALA A 31 0.42 0.72 12.85
CA ALA A 31 -0.50 1.61 12.14
C ALA A 31 -1.95 1.38 12.58
N VAL A 32 -2.34 0.12 12.75
CA VAL A 32 -3.70 -0.22 13.18
C VAL A 32 -4.02 0.37 14.56
N ARG A 33 -3.01 0.47 15.42
CA ARG A 33 -3.22 1.06 16.75
C ARG A 33 -3.31 2.58 16.73
N THR A 34 -2.72 3.22 15.73
CA THR A 34 -2.56 4.68 15.73
C THR A 34 -3.40 5.40 14.68
N HIS A 35 -3.91 4.68 13.68
CA HIS A 35 -4.69 5.29 12.61
C HIS A 35 -6.04 4.61 12.46
N PRO A 36 -7.11 5.39 12.19
CA PRO A 36 -8.43 4.82 11.98
C PRO A 36 -8.56 4.09 10.65
N LEU A 37 -7.70 4.40 9.68
CA LEU A 37 -7.72 3.76 8.36
C LEU A 37 -6.33 3.25 8.04
N VAL A 38 -6.24 1.96 7.74
CA VAL A 38 -4.98 1.34 7.33
C VAL A 38 -5.28 0.42 6.16
N GLY A 39 -4.48 0.54 5.11
CA GLY A 39 -4.65 -0.31 3.94
C GLY A 39 -3.33 -0.53 3.22
N TRP A 40 -3.38 -1.42 2.26
CA TRP A 40 -2.26 -1.71 1.37
C TRP A 40 -2.78 -1.67 -0.06
N ILE A 41 -2.18 -0.84 -0.88
CA ILE A 41 -2.54 -0.71 -2.29
C ILE A 41 -1.52 -1.47 -3.10
N VAL A 42 -2.00 -2.47 -3.85
CA VAL A 42 -1.15 -3.28 -4.71
C VAL A 42 -1.20 -2.72 -6.12
N MET A 43 -0.03 -2.45 -6.67
CA MET A 43 0.12 -1.88 -8.00
C MET A 43 1.00 -2.78 -8.85
N LYS A 44 0.72 -2.78 -10.15
CA LYS A 44 1.52 -3.49 -11.13
C LYS A 44 2.24 -2.48 -12.01
N ASP A 45 3.56 -2.64 -12.13
CA ASP A 45 4.38 -1.86 -13.05
C ASP A 45 4.21 -0.35 -12.84
N PRO A 46 4.29 0.13 -11.59
CA PRO A 46 4.23 1.57 -11.36
C PRO A 46 5.48 2.25 -11.91
N PRO A 47 5.41 3.55 -12.23
CA PRO A 47 6.56 4.25 -12.83
C PRO A 47 7.85 4.14 -12.03
N ASP A 48 7.75 4.09 -10.69
CA ASP A 48 8.93 4.02 -9.83
C ASP A 48 9.54 2.62 -9.77
N TYR A 49 8.78 1.60 -10.15
CA TYR A 49 9.21 0.19 -10.08
C TYR A 49 8.74 -0.55 -11.32
N PRO A 50 9.31 -0.24 -12.48
CA PRO A 50 8.87 -0.87 -13.72
C PRO A 50 9.06 -2.38 -13.68
N ASP A 51 8.09 -3.11 -14.23
CA ASP A 51 8.08 -4.56 -14.32
C ASP A 51 8.03 -5.26 -12.96
N ARG A 52 7.58 -4.54 -11.91
CA ARG A 52 7.48 -5.09 -10.57
C ARG A 52 6.08 -4.94 -10.02
N PHE A 53 5.79 -5.70 -8.97
CA PHE A 53 4.57 -5.54 -8.18
C PHE A 53 4.93 -4.87 -6.87
N VAL A 54 4.12 -3.92 -6.45
CA VAL A 54 4.39 -3.12 -5.27
C VAL A 54 3.14 -3.07 -4.40
N ALA A 55 3.29 -3.26 -3.10
CA ALA A 55 2.22 -3.00 -2.14
C ALA A 55 2.65 -1.84 -1.25
N ARG A 56 1.89 -0.76 -1.29
CA ARG A 56 2.18 0.46 -0.52
C ARG A 56 1.26 0.53 0.69
N LEU A 57 1.86 0.72 1.86
CA LEU A 57 1.09 0.98 3.08
C LEU A 57 0.48 2.37 3.00
N VAL A 58 -0.82 2.46 3.24
CA VAL A 58 -1.54 3.73 3.25
C VAL A 58 -2.31 3.86 4.55
N THR A 59 -2.30 5.07 5.10
CA THR A 59 -2.99 5.40 6.34
C THR A 59 -3.59 6.78 6.20
N SER A 60 -4.12 7.32 7.29
CA SER A 60 -4.56 8.72 7.32
C SER A 60 -3.40 9.70 7.27
N ALA A 61 -2.17 9.21 7.36
CA ALA A 61 -0.97 10.02 7.19
C ALA A 61 -0.13 9.43 6.06
N ALA A 62 0.71 10.25 5.43
CA ALA A 62 1.58 9.76 4.36
C ALA A 62 2.55 8.70 4.89
N SER A 63 2.82 7.70 4.08
CA SER A 63 3.72 6.61 4.44
C SER A 63 4.65 6.29 3.27
N PRO A 64 5.96 6.11 3.55
CA PRO A 64 6.94 5.79 2.50
C PRO A 64 7.13 4.28 2.31
N TYR A 65 6.43 3.44 3.06
CA TYR A 65 6.76 2.01 3.12
C TYR A 65 6.12 1.23 1.99
N VAL A 66 6.95 0.45 1.29
CA VAL A 66 6.49 -0.36 0.15
C VAL A 66 7.09 -1.76 0.21
N LEU A 67 6.28 -2.74 -0.14
CA LEU A 67 6.74 -4.10 -0.43
C LEU A 67 6.94 -4.18 -1.94
N VAL A 68 8.08 -4.68 -2.39
CA VAL A 68 8.39 -4.80 -3.81
C VAL A 68 8.71 -6.26 -4.11
N ALA A 69 8.11 -6.79 -5.16
CA ALA A 69 8.33 -8.18 -5.55
C ALA A 69 8.22 -8.34 -7.06
N ASP A 70 8.72 -9.46 -7.56
CA ASP A 70 8.70 -9.75 -8.98
C ASP A 70 7.36 -10.32 -9.44
N THR A 71 6.57 -10.88 -8.53
CA THR A 71 5.27 -11.47 -8.87
C THR A 71 4.20 -11.02 -7.90
N LEU A 72 2.95 -11.05 -8.36
CA LEU A 72 1.80 -10.73 -7.52
C LEU A 72 1.70 -11.70 -6.34
N ALA A 73 1.96 -12.96 -6.58
CA ALA A 73 1.88 -13.97 -5.53
C ALA A 73 2.86 -13.66 -4.39
N GLU A 74 4.06 -13.20 -4.73
CA GLU A 74 5.06 -12.83 -3.73
C GLU A 74 4.63 -11.63 -2.90
N VAL A 75 4.06 -10.61 -3.55
CA VAL A 75 3.55 -9.45 -2.83
C VAL A 75 2.41 -9.85 -1.91
N GLN A 76 1.47 -10.65 -2.41
CA GLN A 76 0.34 -11.10 -1.60
C GLN A 76 0.81 -11.92 -0.40
N ALA A 77 1.82 -12.76 -0.59
CA ALA A 77 2.36 -13.57 0.50
C ALA A 77 3.04 -12.73 1.57
N ALA A 78 3.58 -11.57 1.19
CA ALA A 78 4.26 -10.67 2.11
C ALA A 78 3.30 -9.74 2.86
N LEU A 79 2.06 -9.61 2.41
CA LEU A 79 1.08 -8.76 3.09
C LEU A 79 0.76 -9.30 4.48
N PRO A 80 0.49 -8.40 5.45
CA PRO A 80 0.10 -8.82 6.79
C PRO A 80 -1.20 -9.63 6.77
N HIS A 81 -1.39 -10.44 7.80
CA HIS A 81 -2.62 -11.20 7.96
C HIS A 81 -3.75 -10.29 8.46
N GLY A 82 -4.98 -10.72 8.28
CA GLY A 82 -6.14 -10.00 8.79
C GLY A 82 -6.63 -8.90 7.89
N LEU A 83 -6.17 -8.88 6.65
CA LEU A 83 -6.63 -7.90 5.68
C LEU A 83 -7.84 -8.41 4.92
N LYS A 84 -8.71 -7.48 4.54
CA LYS A 84 -9.85 -7.78 3.70
C LYS A 84 -9.68 -7.09 2.36
N ARG A 85 -9.80 -7.86 1.29
CA ARG A 85 -9.66 -7.33 -0.06
C ARG A 85 -10.90 -6.51 -0.43
N SER A 86 -10.64 -5.32 -0.97
CA SER A 86 -11.70 -4.45 -1.47
C SER A 86 -11.75 -4.54 -2.99
N ALA A 87 -12.93 -4.38 -3.55
CA ALA A 87 -13.07 -4.31 -5.00
C ALA A 87 -12.38 -3.05 -5.52
N ARG A 88 -11.77 -3.17 -6.71
CA ARG A 88 -11.17 -2.03 -7.37
C ARG A 88 -12.26 -1.02 -7.72
N GLN A 89 -11.99 0.25 -7.44
CA GLN A 89 -12.94 1.34 -7.70
C GLN A 89 -12.60 2.02 -9.02
N PRO A 90 -13.61 2.57 -9.71
CA PRO A 90 -13.35 3.30 -10.97
C PRO A 90 -12.42 4.49 -10.80
N ALA A 91 -12.34 5.07 -9.58
CA ALA A 91 -11.47 6.20 -9.31
C ALA A 91 -10.02 5.78 -9.03
N ASP A 92 -9.74 4.49 -8.91
CA ASP A 92 -8.38 4.01 -8.68
C ASP A 92 -7.51 4.32 -9.89
N LEU A 93 -6.23 4.56 -9.61
CA LEU A 93 -5.25 4.74 -10.68
C LEU A 93 -5.16 3.47 -11.53
N PRO A 94 -4.82 3.60 -12.82
CA PRO A 94 -4.74 2.43 -13.69
C PRO A 94 -3.78 1.35 -13.22
N ASP A 95 -2.74 1.73 -12.47
CA ASP A 95 -1.73 0.79 -11.97
C ASP A 95 -2.24 -0.04 -10.81
N VAL A 96 -3.30 0.41 -10.13
CA VAL A 96 -3.82 -0.26 -8.95
C VAL A 96 -4.59 -1.49 -9.37
N ILE A 97 -4.20 -2.66 -8.84
CA ILE A 97 -4.88 -3.91 -9.17
C ILE A 97 -5.61 -4.51 -7.97
N GLU A 98 -5.19 -4.19 -6.76
CA GLU A 98 -5.85 -4.67 -5.54
C GLU A 98 -5.74 -3.64 -4.44
N VAL A 99 -6.74 -3.60 -3.57
CA VAL A 99 -6.69 -2.79 -2.36
C VAL A 99 -7.12 -3.67 -1.21
N TRP A 100 -6.30 -3.70 -0.15
CA TRP A 100 -6.53 -4.51 1.03
C TRP A 100 -6.64 -3.59 2.24
N PHE A 101 -7.67 -3.78 3.06
CA PHE A 101 -7.88 -2.96 4.25
C PHE A 101 -7.81 -3.81 5.50
N ALA A 102 -7.33 -3.20 6.58
CA ALA A 102 -7.41 -3.79 7.91
C ALA A 102 -8.87 -3.80 8.36
N GLU A 103 -9.28 -4.87 9.01
CA GLU A 103 -10.61 -4.97 9.58
C GLU A 103 -10.64 -4.43 11.00
#